data_8477d01c84f1dc39b27b1ed287583bc3
#
_entry.id   8477d01c84f1dc39b27b1ed287583bc3
#
_cell.length_a   1.000
_cell.length_b   1.000
_cell.length_c   1.000
_cell.angle_alpha   90.00
_cell.angle_beta   90.00
_cell.angle_gamma   90.00
#
_symmetry.space_group_name_H-M   'P 1'
#
loop_
_entity.id
_entity.type
_entity.pdbx_description
1 polymer ?
#
loop_
_entity_poly.entity_id
_entity_poly.type
_entity_poly.pdbx_seq_one_letter_code
_entity_poly.pdbx_strand_id
1 'polypeptide(L)'
;ALVSFFGKILEITPPREFRREGAEDAEPGVVASVVLGDPTGTVRMTLWDAMAAAVSELELGSVLEVIAKPRPGYRNEVTCMALRPSQVTIVETKKPPRSETMKIPLAAKVLHIGPVREVTRRDGSVSELQEILVGDPSGTARIITWEPELFADLDEGISVSFAGLTRKEDEDSVEYIAGESVMITPHPQPIEVLTCDAGEAAEGQTSVVTGVVRSVSPVRTFTTRRGTEARVQNIKLGSEKGYGYVNVACWNEAADTAVLAGDKIEVINAPAKLNKYGDVELSVGRGSVLREREEEGVYLEFEGFVIPRSEGLTIDNGTEALLLVTDQPLTPAQRIRAGGICKSSRLYAERIETVPVSAADLRERLKNL
;
A
#
# COMPACT_ATOMS: atom_id res chain seq x y z
N ALA A 1 -7.37 -28.32 21.79
CA ALA A 1 -7.99 -29.65 21.66
C ALA A 1 -7.55 -30.24 20.31
N LEU A 2 -7.42 -31.56 20.22
CA LEU A 2 -7.23 -32.30 18.95
C LEU A 2 -8.60 -32.57 18.33
N VAL A 3 -8.64 -32.57 17.01
CA VAL A 3 -9.82 -32.95 16.22
C VAL A 3 -9.49 -34.18 15.38
N SER A 4 -10.48 -35.06 15.13
CA SER A 4 -10.36 -36.20 14.24
C SER A 4 -11.45 -36.10 13.17
N PHE A 5 -11.08 -36.35 11.92
CA PHE A 5 -11.99 -36.28 10.77
C PHE A 5 -11.50 -37.13 9.61
N PHE A 6 -12.41 -37.38 8.65
CA PHE A 6 -12.10 -38.00 7.37
C PHE A 6 -12.13 -36.94 6.29
N GLY A 7 -11.19 -37.01 5.35
CA GLY A 7 -11.15 -36.08 4.22
C GLY A 7 -10.58 -36.73 2.97
N LYS A 8 -11.16 -36.42 1.81
CA LYS A 8 -10.65 -36.79 0.50
C LYS A 8 -9.57 -35.84 0.07
N ILE A 9 -8.44 -36.33 -0.40
CA ILE A 9 -7.32 -35.49 -0.87
C ILE A 9 -7.73 -34.79 -2.16
N LEU A 10 -7.74 -33.46 -2.13
CA LEU A 10 -8.10 -32.60 -3.25
C LEU A 10 -6.87 -31.94 -3.88
N GLU A 11 -5.85 -31.63 -3.09
CA GLU A 11 -4.62 -30.96 -3.53
C GLU A 11 -3.45 -31.44 -2.66
N ILE A 12 -2.29 -31.62 -3.27
CA ILE A 12 -1.04 -31.94 -2.58
C ILE A 12 0.00 -30.89 -2.97
N THR A 13 0.57 -30.22 -1.97
CA THR A 13 1.75 -29.37 -2.15
C THR A 13 2.97 -30.16 -1.72
N PRO A 14 3.96 -30.35 -2.60
CA PRO A 14 5.12 -31.19 -2.31
C PRO A 14 5.95 -30.64 -1.15
N PRO A 15 6.75 -31.50 -0.48
CA PRO A 15 7.65 -31.09 0.58
C PRO A 15 8.65 -30.02 0.12
N ARG A 16 8.89 -29.05 0.98
CA ARG A 16 9.92 -28.01 0.80
C ARG A 16 10.70 -27.80 2.08
N GLU A 17 11.98 -27.56 1.94
CA GLU A 17 12.84 -27.22 3.06
C GLU A 17 12.60 -25.78 3.54
N PHE A 18 12.75 -25.57 4.85
CA PHE A 18 12.76 -24.25 5.44
C PHE A 18 13.75 -24.20 6.60
N ARG A 19 14.36 -23.05 6.85
CA ARG A 19 15.22 -22.83 8.01
C ARG A 19 14.39 -22.23 9.15
N ARG A 20 14.58 -22.79 10.35
CA ARG A 20 13.97 -22.25 11.56
C ARG A 20 14.76 -21.02 11.99
N GLU A 21 14.07 -19.92 12.26
CA GLU A 21 14.72 -18.70 12.78
C GLU A 21 15.40 -18.98 14.14
N GLY A 22 16.66 -18.53 14.26
CA GLY A 22 17.42 -18.60 15.51
C GLY A 22 18.22 -19.88 15.76
N ALA A 23 18.37 -20.77 14.77
CA ALA A 23 19.15 -21.98 14.86
C ALA A 23 20.07 -22.10 13.63
N GLU A 24 21.19 -21.37 13.64
CA GLU A 24 22.16 -21.38 12.54
C GLU A 24 22.80 -22.75 12.28
N ASP A 25 22.86 -23.61 13.31
CA ASP A 25 23.45 -24.96 13.27
C ASP A 25 22.42 -26.12 13.24
N ALA A 26 21.12 -25.84 13.12
CA ALA A 26 20.10 -26.88 13.06
C ALA A 26 19.84 -27.37 11.62
N GLU A 27 19.57 -28.69 11.49
CA GLU A 27 19.13 -29.24 10.20
C GLU A 27 17.88 -28.51 9.69
N PRO A 28 17.77 -28.26 8.36
CA PRO A 28 16.60 -27.64 7.77
C PRO A 28 15.35 -28.46 8.07
N GLY A 29 14.28 -27.80 8.49
CA GLY A 29 12.98 -28.43 8.63
C GLY A 29 12.31 -28.64 7.27
N VAL A 30 11.39 -29.60 7.18
CA VAL A 30 10.61 -29.85 5.97
C VAL A 30 9.14 -29.58 6.23
N VAL A 31 8.45 -28.93 5.30
CA VAL A 31 7.02 -28.65 5.38
C VAL A 31 6.31 -29.01 4.09
N ALA A 32 5.15 -29.63 4.20
CA ALA A 32 4.24 -29.93 3.09
C ALA A 32 2.82 -29.53 3.47
N SER A 33 1.92 -29.45 2.51
CA SER A 33 0.49 -29.24 2.81
C SER A 33 -0.40 -30.08 1.91
N VAL A 34 -1.56 -30.46 2.46
CA VAL A 34 -2.59 -31.22 1.76
C VAL A 34 -3.93 -30.54 2.01
N VAL A 35 -4.72 -30.35 0.95
CA VAL A 35 -6.11 -29.91 1.07
C VAL A 35 -7.00 -31.13 1.09
N LEU A 36 -7.76 -31.28 2.18
CA LEU A 36 -8.73 -32.33 2.38
C LEU A 36 -10.14 -31.78 2.27
N GLY A 37 -11.06 -32.55 1.69
CA GLY A 37 -12.45 -32.16 1.55
C GLY A 37 -13.43 -33.29 1.85
N ASP A 38 -14.62 -32.89 2.31
CA ASP A 38 -15.80 -33.71 2.50
C ASP A 38 -17.07 -32.96 2.01
N PRO A 39 -18.29 -33.51 2.14
CA PRO A 39 -19.50 -32.79 1.78
C PRO A 39 -19.78 -31.54 2.60
N THR A 40 -19.12 -31.33 3.73
CA THR A 40 -19.34 -30.17 4.63
C THR A 40 -18.42 -29.00 4.33
N GLY A 41 -17.21 -29.28 3.83
CA GLY A 41 -16.22 -28.25 3.53
C GLY A 41 -14.84 -28.78 3.15
N THR A 42 -13.86 -27.90 3.25
CA THR A 42 -12.45 -28.22 3.04
C THR A 42 -11.59 -27.68 4.15
N VAL A 43 -10.46 -28.35 4.37
CA VAL A 43 -9.45 -27.94 5.36
C VAL A 43 -8.06 -28.09 4.75
N ARG A 44 -7.21 -27.10 4.96
CA ARG A 44 -5.77 -27.19 4.63
C ARG A 44 -5.03 -27.79 5.83
N MET A 45 -4.35 -28.87 5.58
CA MET A 45 -3.55 -29.58 6.58
C MET A 45 -2.06 -29.33 6.31
N THR A 46 -1.34 -28.82 7.29
CA THR A 46 0.11 -28.66 7.24
C THR A 46 0.79 -29.82 7.92
N LEU A 47 1.81 -30.38 7.27
CA LEU A 47 2.63 -31.49 7.72
C LEU A 47 4.07 -31.01 7.90
N TRP A 48 4.72 -31.41 8.96
CA TRP A 48 6.07 -30.99 9.32
C TRP A 48 7.02 -32.17 9.41
N ASP A 49 8.28 -31.96 9.00
CA ASP A 49 9.40 -32.86 9.15
C ASP A 49 9.08 -34.31 8.64
N ALA A 50 9.15 -35.33 9.47
CA ALA A 50 8.88 -36.70 9.07
C ALA A 50 7.47 -36.91 8.49
N MET A 51 6.48 -36.14 8.93
CA MET A 51 5.14 -36.20 8.37
C MET A 51 5.07 -35.56 6.98
N ALA A 52 5.89 -34.55 6.69
CA ALA A 52 5.98 -33.94 5.37
C ALA A 52 6.56 -34.92 4.34
N ALA A 53 7.50 -35.78 4.73
CA ALA A 53 8.05 -36.81 3.86
C ALA A 53 6.99 -37.84 3.41
N ALA A 54 6.04 -38.19 4.28
CA ALA A 54 4.95 -39.11 3.97
C ALA A 54 3.99 -38.61 2.88
N VAL A 55 4.03 -37.32 2.54
CA VAL A 55 3.16 -36.72 1.50
C VAL A 55 3.45 -37.28 0.12
N SER A 56 4.67 -37.75 -0.14
CA SER A 56 5.05 -38.39 -1.41
C SER A 56 4.34 -39.74 -1.67
N GLU A 57 3.81 -40.38 -0.63
CA GLU A 57 3.06 -41.63 -0.72
C GLU A 57 1.54 -41.40 -0.85
N LEU A 58 1.09 -40.17 -0.80
CA LEU A 58 -0.32 -39.81 -0.86
C LEU A 58 -0.79 -39.64 -2.31
N GLU A 59 -1.97 -40.17 -2.63
CA GLU A 59 -2.59 -40.08 -3.95
C GLU A 59 -3.81 -39.14 -3.92
N LEU A 60 -3.93 -38.28 -4.94
CA LEU A 60 -5.10 -37.44 -5.14
C LEU A 60 -6.37 -38.31 -5.23
N GLY A 61 -7.40 -37.89 -4.51
CA GLY A 61 -8.67 -38.61 -4.50
C GLY A 61 -8.80 -39.69 -3.44
N SER A 62 -7.70 -40.15 -2.81
CA SER A 62 -7.75 -41.09 -1.69
C SER A 62 -8.32 -40.41 -0.44
N VAL A 63 -8.88 -41.19 0.49
CA VAL A 63 -9.44 -40.66 1.74
C VAL A 63 -8.49 -40.99 2.89
N LEU A 64 -8.24 -39.96 3.71
CA LEU A 64 -7.45 -40.07 4.93
C LEU A 64 -8.34 -39.94 6.17
N GLU A 65 -8.00 -40.71 7.19
CA GLU A 65 -8.39 -40.45 8.57
C GLU A 65 -7.26 -39.63 9.22
N VAL A 66 -7.61 -38.48 9.76
CA VAL A 66 -6.65 -37.48 10.25
C VAL A 66 -6.93 -37.11 11.70
N ILE A 67 -5.88 -37.05 12.50
CA ILE A 67 -5.88 -36.39 13.80
C ILE A 67 -5.05 -35.12 13.65
N ALA A 68 -5.63 -33.99 13.96
CA ALA A 68 -4.99 -32.71 13.76
C ALA A 68 -5.28 -31.71 14.89
N LYS A 69 -4.43 -30.69 14.98
CA LYS A 69 -4.60 -29.56 15.89
C LYS A 69 -5.03 -28.33 15.10
N PRO A 70 -6.20 -27.73 15.41
CA PRO A 70 -6.61 -26.48 14.77
C PRO A 70 -5.57 -25.37 14.99
N ARG A 71 -5.31 -24.58 13.95
CA ARG A 71 -4.36 -23.48 14.00
C ARG A 71 -5.07 -22.22 14.49
N PRO A 72 -4.69 -21.64 15.64
CA PRO A 72 -5.32 -20.40 16.12
C PRO A 72 -5.14 -19.25 15.13
N GLY A 73 -6.20 -18.48 14.87
CA GLY A 73 -6.19 -17.35 13.97
C GLY A 73 -6.40 -17.68 12.49
N TYR A 74 -6.45 -18.96 12.11
CA TYR A 74 -6.67 -19.40 10.73
C TYR A 74 -7.93 -20.24 10.62
N ARG A 75 -8.89 -19.79 9.79
CA ARG A 75 -10.07 -20.59 9.48
C ARG A 75 -9.68 -21.72 8.52
N ASN A 76 -10.19 -22.93 8.79
CA ASN A 76 -9.97 -24.11 7.94
C ASN A 76 -8.49 -24.52 7.76
N GLU A 77 -7.62 -24.22 8.72
CA GLU A 77 -6.26 -24.70 8.76
C GLU A 77 -6.01 -25.56 9.99
N VAL A 78 -5.32 -26.68 9.79
CA VAL A 78 -4.92 -27.58 10.87
C VAL A 78 -3.47 -28.03 10.70
N THR A 79 -2.82 -28.38 11.80
CA THR A 79 -1.52 -29.03 11.79
C THR A 79 -1.74 -30.54 11.98
N CYS A 80 -1.20 -31.36 11.08
CA CYS A 80 -1.29 -32.81 11.15
C CYS A 80 -0.53 -33.34 12.38
N MET A 81 -1.17 -34.21 13.14
CA MET A 81 -0.57 -34.93 14.25
C MET A 81 -0.43 -36.41 13.94
N ALA A 82 -1.38 -36.98 13.23
CA ALA A 82 -1.34 -38.33 12.69
C ALA A 82 -2.27 -38.44 11.49
N LEU A 83 -1.94 -39.29 10.54
CA LEU A 83 -2.77 -39.61 9.38
C LEU A 83 -2.64 -41.10 9.04
N ARG A 84 -3.70 -41.65 8.46
CA ARG A 84 -3.67 -42.99 7.87
C ARG A 84 -4.65 -43.08 6.71
N PRO A 85 -4.38 -43.98 5.70
CA PRO A 85 -5.36 -44.26 4.67
C PRO A 85 -6.64 -44.81 5.27
N SER A 86 -7.78 -44.39 4.71
CA SER A 86 -9.10 -44.85 5.15
C SER A 86 -9.84 -45.55 4.00
N GLN A 87 -10.63 -46.56 4.38
CA GLN A 87 -11.54 -47.24 3.44
C GLN A 87 -12.90 -46.54 3.31
N VAL A 88 -13.09 -45.47 4.05
CA VAL A 88 -14.30 -44.64 3.94
C VAL A 88 -14.38 -44.04 2.55
N THR A 89 -15.54 -44.14 1.92
CA THR A 89 -15.78 -43.57 0.59
C THR A 89 -16.42 -42.18 0.77
N ILE A 90 -15.78 -41.13 0.29
CA ILE A 90 -16.33 -39.79 0.20
C ILE A 90 -16.70 -39.56 -1.28
N VAL A 91 -18.01 -39.69 -1.61
CA VAL A 91 -18.51 -39.58 -2.99
C VAL A 91 -18.54 -38.13 -3.45
N GLU A 92 -19.05 -37.25 -2.60
CA GLU A 92 -19.12 -35.83 -2.86
C GLU A 92 -18.18 -35.09 -1.94
N THR A 93 -17.33 -34.29 -2.51
CA THR A 93 -16.57 -33.29 -1.78
C THR A 93 -17.14 -31.94 -2.18
N LYS A 94 -17.45 -31.07 -1.21
CA LYS A 94 -17.39 -29.66 -1.53
C LYS A 94 -15.95 -29.46 -1.97
N LYS A 95 -15.76 -29.24 -3.27
CA LYS A 95 -14.53 -28.54 -3.68
C LYS A 95 -14.40 -27.38 -2.70
N PRO A 96 -13.13 -27.08 -2.21
CA PRO A 96 -12.96 -25.76 -1.61
C PRO A 96 -13.70 -24.86 -2.56
N PRO A 97 -14.56 -23.98 -2.10
CA PRO A 97 -14.96 -22.97 -3.02
C PRO A 97 -13.60 -22.47 -3.55
N ARG A 98 -13.21 -22.83 -4.78
CA ARG A 98 -12.65 -21.79 -5.61
C ARG A 98 -13.65 -20.73 -5.31
N SER A 99 -13.22 -19.76 -4.41
CA SER A 99 -14.15 -18.78 -3.93
C SER A 99 -15.05 -18.55 -5.11
N GLU A 100 -16.35 -18.99 -5.00
CA GLU A 100 -17.25 -18.69 -6.12
C GLU A 100 -17.02 -17.24 -6.18
N THR A 101 -16.26 -16.87 -7.18
CA THR A 101 -15.68 -15.55 -7.31
C THR A 101 -16.92 -14.74 -7.44
N MET A 102 -17.41 -14.31 -6.28
CA MET A 102 -18.70 -13.66 -6.16
C MET A 102 -18.50 -12.44 -7.01
N LYS A 103 -18.98 -12.54 -8.26
CA LYS A 103 -18.85 -11.49 -9.24
C LYS A 103 -19.59 -10.30 -8.67
N ILE A 104 -18.84 -9.38 -8.10
CA ILE A 104 -19.38 -8.25 -7.37
C ILE A 104 -19.52 -7.09 -8.34
N PRO A 105 -20.69 -6.48 -8.46
CA PRO A 105 -20.81 -5.17 -9.07
C PRO A 105 -20.20 -4.13 -8.14
N LEU A 106 -19.42 -3.20 -8.69
CA LEU A 106 -18.83 -2.08 -7.98
C LEU A 106 -19.07 -0.82 -8.82
N ALA A 107 -19.60 0.23 -8.20
CA ALA A 107 -19.64 1.56 -8.78
C ALA A 107 -18.67 2.44 -8.00
N ALA A 108 -17.69 3.03 -8.70
CA ALA A 108 -16.63 3.79 -8.04
C ALA A 108 -16.05 4.86 -8.96
N LYS A 109 -15.41 5.84 -8.37
CA LYS A 109 -14.58 6.83 -9.07
C LYS A 109 -13.16 6.30 -9.22
N VAL A 110 -12.59 6.42 -10.40
CA VAL A 110 -11.17 6.09 -10.67
C VAL A 110 -10.30 7.17 -10.05
N LEU A 111 -9.43 6.80 -9.12
CA LEU A 111 -8.58 7.71 -8.37
C LEU A 111 -7.14 7.74 -8.89
N HIS A 112 -6.66 6.58 -9.35
CA HIS A 112 -5.32 6.46 -9.89
C HIS A 112 -5.25 5.27 -10.85
N ILE A 113 -4.49 5.44 -11.93
CA ILE A 113 -4.20 4.39 -12.92
C ILE A 113 -2.69 4.15 -12.90
N GLY A 114 -2.31 2.98 -12.36
CA GLY A 114 -0.91 2.58 -12.31
C GLY A 114 -0.37 2.18 -13.69
N PRO A 115 0.97 2.21 -13.86
CA PRO A 115 1.59 1.76 -15.10
C PRO A 115 1.42 0.25 -15.29
N VAL A 116 1.42 -0.18 -16.55
CA VAL A 116 1.53 -1.60 -16.90
C VAL A 116 2.91 -2.10 -16.51
N ARG A 117 2.96 -3.25 -15.83
CA ARG A 117 4.20 -3.88 -15.34
C ARG A 117 4.28 -5.31 -15.81
N GLU A 118 5.49 -5.73 -16.22
CA GLU A 118 5.78 -7.13 -16.44
C GLU A 118 6.01 -7.87 -15.11
N VAL A 119 5.39 -9.01 -14.97
CA VAL A 119 5.51 -9.87 -13.79
C VAL A 119 5.86 -11.29 -14.25
N THR A 120 6.97 -11.81 -13.74
CA THR A 120 7.34 -13.21 -13.95
C THR A 120 6.52 -14.10 -13.02
N ARG A 121 5.72 -15.00 -13.59
CA ARG A 121 4.95 -15.99 -12.84
C ARG A 121 5.85 -17.09 -12.29
N ARG A 122 5.32 -17.89 -11.37
CA ARG A 122 6.07 -19.01 -10.74
C ARG A 122 6.51 -20.09 -11.73
N ASP A 123 5.83 -20.22 -12.86
CA ASP A 123 6.15 -21.14 -13.96
C ASP A 123 7.19 -20.57 -14.95
N GLY A 124 7.70 -19.36 -14.69
CA GLY A 124 8.67 -18.66 -15.53
C GLY A 124 8.06 -17.86 -16.68
N SER A 125 6.76 -17.93 -16.91
CA SER A 125 6.10 -17.11 -17.93
C SER A 125 6.04 -15.63 -17.49
N VAL A 126 6.13 -14.72 -18.46
CA VAL A 126 5.96 -13.30 -18.25
C VAL A 126 4.52 -12.91 -18.58
N SER A 127 3.92 -12.11 -17.75
CA SER A 127 2.58 -11.55 -17.95
C SER A 127 2.56 -10.09 -17.57
N GLU A 128 1.74 -9.33 -18.26
CA GLU A 128 1.49 -7.94 -17.90
C GLU A 128 0.46 -7.85 -16.78
N LEU A 129 0.63 -6.87 -15.93
CA LEU A 129 -0.27 -6.56 -14.83
C LEU A 129 -0.46 -5.05 -14.76
N GLN A 130 -1.70 -4.62 -14.65
CA GLN A 130 -2.03 -3.24 -14.35
C GLN A 130 -2.93 -3.17 -13.13
N GLU A 131 -2.84 -2.08 -12.39
CA GLU A 131 -3.66 -1.81 -11.21
C GLU A 131 -4.24 -0.42 -11.27
N ILE A 132 -5.46 -0.28 -10.78
CA ILE A 132 -6.11 1.00 -10.56
C ILE A 132 -6.56 1.11 -9.11
N LEU A 133 -6.61 2.33 -8.60
CA LEU A 133 -7.25 2.65 -7.33
C LEU A 133 -8.58 3.31 -7.61
N VAL A 134 -9.59 2.86 -6.92
CA VAL A 134 -10.95 3.37 -7.04
C VAL A 134 -11.48 3.74 -5.66
N GLY A 135 -12.52 4.58 -5.62
CA GLY A 135 -13.15 4.95 -4.36
C GLY A 135 -14.63 5.24 -4.51
N ASP A 136 -15.34 5.03 -3.41
CA ASP A 136 -16.74 5.36 -3.24
C ASP A 136 -16.99 5.94 -1.83
N PRO A 137 -18.23 6.24 -1.42
CA PRO A 137 -18.51 6.74 -0.07
C PRO A 137 -18.15 5.77 1.07
N SER A 138 -17.93 4.48 0.79
CA SER A 138 -17.54 3.49 1.80
C SER A 138 -16.03 3.41 2.02
N GLY A 139 -15.23 3.87 1.05
CA GLY A 139 -13.77 3.86 1.13
C GLY A 139 -13.09 3.71 -0.23
N THR A 140 -11.87 3.24 -0.19
CA THR A 140 -11.05 3.01 -1.37
C THR A 140 -10.70 1.54 -1.54
N ALA A 141 -10.45 1.12 -2.77
CA ALA A 141 -10.10 -0.24 -3.11
C ALA A 141 -9.10 -0.27 -4.26
N ARG A 142 -8.39 -1.38 -4.38
CA ARG A 142 -7.47 -1.69 -5.47
C ARG A 142 -8.11 -2.70 -6.41
N ILE A 143 -8.05 -2.44 -7.71
CA ILE A 143 -8.46 -3.39 -8.74
C ILE A 143 -7.24 -3.74 -9.58
N ILE A 144 -6.99 -5.04 -9.76
CA ILE A 144 -5.86 -5.57 -10.52
C ILE A 144 -6.40 -6.29 -11.75
N THR A 145 -5.74 -6.11 -12.88
CA THR A 145 -5.97 -6.92 -14.08
C THR A 145 -4.67 -7.51 -14.63
N TRP A 146 -4.77 -8.69 -15.23
CA TRP A 146 -3.71 -9.31 -16.05
C TRP A 146 -3.91 -9.03 -17.55
N GLU A 147 -4.88 -8.21 -17.86
CA GLU A 147 -5.32 -7.80 -19.20
C GLU A 147 -5.42 -6.26 -19.23
N PRO A 148 -4.27 -5.56 -19.38
CA PRO A 148 -4.23 -4.09 -19.30
C PRO A 148 -5.18 -3.36 -20.24
N GLU A 149 -5.53 -3.98 -21.36
CA GLU A 149 -6.48 -3.43 -22.34
C GLU A 149 -7.86 -3.14 -21.73
N LEU A 150 -8.23 -3.83 -20.64
CA LEU A 150 -9.49 -3.56 -19.92
C LEU A 150 -9.55 -2.14 -19.34
N PHE A 151 -8.40 -1.55 -19.05
CA PHE A 151 -8.31 -0.21 -18.46
C PHE A 151 -7.88 0.87 -19.44
N ALA A 152 -7.69 0.53 -20.72
CA ALA A 152 -7.17 1.46 -21.74
C ALA A 152 -8.03 2.71 -21.95
N ASP A 153 -9.35 2.58 -21.79
CA ASP A 153 -10.30 3.68 -21.97
C ASP A 153 -10.68 4.38 -20.65
N LEU A 154 -9.97 4.09 -19.56
CA LEU A 154 -10.23 4.73 -18.27
C LEU A 154 -9.35 5.97 -18.11
N ASP A 155 -9.93 7.01 -17.53
CA ASP A 155 -9.22 8.21 -17.08
C ASP A 155 -9.39 8.40 -15.55
N GLU A 156 -8.41 9.01 -14.93
CA GLU A 156 -8.54 9.42 -13.52
C GLU A 156 -9.65 10.45 -13.37
N GLY A 157 -10.44 10.33 -12.31
CA GLY A 157 -11.54 11.23 -12.00
C GLY A 157 -12.90 10.80 -12.56
N ILE A 158 -12.98 9.88 -13.51
CA ILE A 158 -14.27 9.38 -14.03
C ILE A 158 -14.95 8.42 -13.04
N SER A 159 -16.27 8.38 -13.11
CA SER A 159 -17.08 7.43 -12.35
C SER A 159 -17.54 6.31 -13.26
N VAL A 160 -17.29 5.07 -12.84
CA VAL A 160 -17.57 3.87 -13.63
C VAL A 160 -18.27 2.80 -12.82
N SER A 161 -18.99 1.93 -13.53
CA SER A 161 -19.58 0.72 -12.97
C SER A 161 -18.86 -0.49 -13.51
N PHE A 162 -18.36 -1.33 -12.60
CA PHE A 162 -17.74 -2.62 -12.90
C PHE A 162 -18.77 -3.71 -12.66
N ALA A 163 -18.92 -4.63 -13.60
CA ALA A 163 -19.73 -5.85 -13.43
C ALA A 163 -18.82 -7.07 -13.60
N GLY A 164 -18.81 -7.95 -12.60
CA GLY A 164 -18.09 -9.21 -12.69
C GLY A 164 -16.69 -9.20 -12.04
N LEU A 165 -16.39 -8.24 -11.16
CA LEU A 165 -15.17 -8.25 -10.37
C LEU A 165 -15.12 -9.43 -9.41
N THR A 166 -13.93 -9.97 -9.21
CA THR A 166 -13.63 -10.97 -8.20
C THR A 166 -13.04 -10.30 -6.98
N ARG A 167 -13.69 -10.43 -5.82
CA ARG A 167 -13.13 -9.96 -4.56
C ARG A 167 -12.06 -10.92 -4.07
N LYS A 168 -10.91 -10.38 -3.72
CA LYS A 168 -9.86 -11.09 -3.00
C LYS A 168 -9.93 -10.64 -1.53
N GLU A 169 -10.08 -11.60 -0.63
CA GLU A 169 -10.02 -11.32 0.79
C GLU A 169 -8.55 -11.13 1.19
N ASP A 170 -8.22 -9.94 1.65
CA ASP A 170 -6.97 -9.63 2.35
C ASP A 170 -7.36 -9.01 3.70
N GLU A 171 -6.58 -9.29 4.75
CA GLU A 171 -6.90 -8.84 6.12
C GLU A 171 -6.83 -7.30 6.25
N ASP A 172 -6.10 -6.64 5.35
CA ASP A 172 -5.70 -5.25 5.51
C ASP A 172 -6.22 -4.29 4.44
N SER A 173 -6.75 -4.80 3.31
CA SER A 173 -7.19 -3.98 2.18
C SER A 173 -8.25 -4.67 1.34
N VAL A 174 -9.10 -3.86 0.70
CA VAL A 174 -10.07 -4.37 -0.27
C VAL A 174 -9.38 -4.45 -1.63
N GLU A 175 -9.23 -5.66 -2.15
CA GLU A 175 -8.64 -5.95 -3.45
C GLU A 175 -9.63 -6.70 -4.34
N TYR A 176 -9.71 -6.30 -5.61
CA TYR A 176 -10.51 -6.96 -6.63
C TYR A 176 -9.62 -7.37 -7.80
N ILE A 177 -10.03 -8.41 -8.50
CA ILE A 177 -9.43 -8.86 -9.75
C ILE A 177 -10.44 -8.65 -10.87
N ALA A 178 -10.02 -7.95 -11.92
CA ALA A 178 -10.74 -7.82 -13.18
C ALA A 178 -10.14 -8.78 -14.20
N GLY A 179 -10.92 -9.74 -14.67
CA GLY A 179 -10.58 -10.64 -15.76
C GLY A 179 -11.42 -10.38 -17.01
N GLU A 180 -11.18 -11.12 -18.10
CA GLU A 180 -11.82 -10.94 -19.43
C GLU A 180 -13.34 -10.77 -19.41
N SER A 181 -14.02 -11.31 -18.41
CA SER A 181 -15.50 -11.24 -18.32
C SER A 181 -16.00 -9.99 -17.60
N VAL A 182 -15.11 -9.09 -17.15
CA VAL A 182 -15.50 -7.85 -16.50
C VAL A 182 -16.00 -6.87 -17.55
N MET A 183 -17.17 -6.28 -17.29
CA MET A 183 -17.67 -5.16 -18.09
C MET A 183 -17.50 -3.87 -17.31
N ILE A 184 -16.94 -2.86 -17.95
CA ILE A 184 -16.75 -1.52 -17.41
C ILE A 184 -17.62 -0.58 -18.24
N THR A 185 -18.49 0.17 -17.55
CA THR A 185 -19.39 1.14 -18.19
C THR A 185 -19.35 2.48 -17.46
N PRO A 186 -19.50 3.62 -18.14
CA PRO A 186 -19.64 4.90 -17.48
C PRO A 186 -20.79 4.88 -16.47
N HIS A 187 -20.54 5.41 -15.27
CA HIS A 187 -21.60 5.58 -14.28
C HIS A 187 -22.37 6.89 -14.58
N PRO A 188 -23.71 6.89 -14.53
CA PRO A 188 -24.53 8.02 -14.97
C PRO A 188 -24.37 9.28 -14.11
N GLN A 189 -23.89 9.14 -12.89
CA GLN A 189 -23.69 10.25 -11.96
C GLN A 189 -22.28 10.23 -11.38
N PRO A 190 -21.68 11.39 -11.05
CA PRO A 190 -20.42 11.44 -10.32
C PRO A 190 -20.55 10.74 -8.97
N ILE A 191 -19.55 9.91 -8.65
CA ILE A 191 -19.48 9.19 -7.37
C ILE A 191 -18.58 9.99 -6.43
N GLU A 192 -19.12 10.30 -5.26
CA GLU A 192 -18.35 10.88 -4.15
C GLU A 192 -17.43 9.83 -3.55
N VAL A 193 -16.26 10.27 -3.09
CA VAL A 193 -15.26 9.38 -2.49
C VAL A 193 -15.08 9.73 -1.02
N LEU A 194 -14.97 8.72 -0.19
CA LEU A 194 -14.64 8.92 1.22
C LEU A 194 -13.28 9.60 1.34
N THR A 195 -13.31 10.86 1.72
CA THR A 195 -12.11 11.68 1.95
C THR A 195 -12.12 12.18 3.38
N CYS A 196 -11.02 12.06 4.08
CA CYS A 196 -10.86 12.56 5.43
C CYS A 196 -9.60 13.43 5.54
N ASP A 197 -9.64 14.36 6.48
CA ASP A 197 -8.48 15.15 6.88
C ASP A 197 -7.51 14.29 7.72
N ALA A 198 -6.22 14.55 7.64
CA ALA A 198 -5.19 13.81 8.35
C ALA A 198 -5.42 13.69 9.87
N GLY A 199 -6.08 14.68 10.47
CA GLY A 199 -6.45 14.65 11.89
C GLY A 199 -7.66 13.75 12.21
N GLU A 200 -8.37 13.28 11.20
CA GLU A 200 -9.60 12.48 11.32
C GLU A 200 -9.37 11.01 10.88
N ALA A 201 -8.16 10.65 10.45
CA ALA A 201 -7.84 9.29 10.01
C ALA A 201 -8.05 8.27 11.15
N ALA A 202 -8.77 7.18 10.86
CA ALA A 202 -9.16 6.17 11.85
C ALA A 202 -8.64 4.78 11.47
N GLU A 203 -8.36 3.96 12.50
CA GLU A 203 -7.94 2.57 12.33
C GLU A 203 -8.95 1.75 11.52
N GLY A 204 -8.45 0.89 10.65
CA GLY A 204 -9.24 -0.03 9.83
C GLY A 204 -9.94 0.63 8.64
N GLN A 205 -9.76 1.93 8.43
CA GLN A 205 -10.34 2.67 7.32
C GLN A 205 -9.35 2.78 6.16
N THR A 206 -9.84 2.57 4.94
CA THR A 206 -9.15 2.95 3.71
C THR A 206 -9.93 4.08 3.04
N SER A 207 -9.26 5.20 2.83
CA SER A 207 -9.89 6.43 2.29
C SER A 207 -8.85 7.24 1.51
N VAL A 208 -9.27 8.37 0.97
CA VAL A 208 -8.37 9.42 0.54
C VAL A 208 -8.10 10.30 1.76
N VAL A 209 -6.87 10.29 2.26
CA VAL A 209 -6.46 11.14 3.41
C VAL A 209 -5.72 12.35 2.89
N THR A 210 -6.19 13.54 3.23
CA THR A 210 -5.58 14.82 2.81
C THR A 210 -4.92 15.52 3.99
N GLY A 211 -3.88 16.29 3.72
CA GLY A 211 -3.23 17.07 4.76
C GLY A 211 -2.02 17.85 4.28
N VAL A 212 -1.38 18.53 5.23
CA VAL A 212 -0.15 19.30 5.01
C VAL A 212 1.02 18.57 5.64
N VAL A 213 2.07 18.33 4.88
CA VAL A 213 3.31 17.73 5.38
C VAL A 213 3.93 18.64 6.45
N ARG A 214 4.07 18.13 7.66
CA ARG A 214 4.69 18.88 8.78
C ARG A 214 6.18 18.59 8.90
N SER A 215 6.56 17.35 8.66
CA SER A 215 7.97 16.95 8.65
C SER A 215 8.14 15.65 7.85
N VAL A 216 9.33 15.48 7.31
CA VAL A 216 9.76 14.31 6.54
C VAL A 216 11.04 13.79 7.17
N SER A 217 11.11 12.48 7.45
CA SER A 217 12.33 11.85 7.94
C SER A 217 13.27 11.49 6.78
N PRO A 218 14.59 11.37 7.02
CA PRO A 218 15.45 10.73 6.06
C PRO A 218 15.00 9.30 5.75
N VAL A 219 15.23 8.85 4.52
CA VAL A 219 15.00 7.44 4.14
C VAL A 219 15.95 6.55 4.95
N ARG A 220 15.41 5.50 5.54
CA ARG A 220 16.19 4.48 6.25
C ARG A 220 16.11 3.15 5.50
N THR A 221 17.25 2.52 5.32
CA THR A 221 17.38 1.18 4.75
C THR A 221 17.68 0.19 5.87
N PHE A 222 17.05 -0.96 5.85
CA PHE A 222 17.28 -2.04 6.80
C PHE A 222 16.98 -3.41 6.20
N THR A 223 17.50 -4.46 6.79
CA THR A 223 17.20 -5.83 6.37
C THR A 223 16.02 -6.35 7.17
N THR A 224 14.99 -6.84 6.47
CA THR A 224 13.81 -7.47 7.08
C THR A 224 14.19 -8.80 7.74
N ARG A 225 13.32 -9.32 8.61
CA ARG A 225 13.49 -10.67 9.20
C ARG A 225 13.59 -11.79 8.16
N ARG A 226 13.14 -11.56 6.92
CA ARG A 226 13.23 -12.50 5.81
C ARG A 226 14.51 -12.37 5.00
N GLY A 227 15.45 -11.50 5.42
CA GLY A 227 16.72 -11.25 4.74
C GLY A 227 16.61 -10.36 3.50
N THR A 228 15.47 -9.76 3.22
CA THR A 228 15.27 -8.80 2.11
C THR A 228 15.56 -7.39 2.58
N GLU A 229 16.20 -6.59 1.74
CA GLU A 229 16.36 -5.17 1.98
C GLU A 229 15.02 -4.45 1.83
N ALA A 230 14.74 -3.53 2.74
CA ALA A 230 13.57 -2.66 2.72
C ALA A 230 13.95 -1.24 3.09
N ARG A 231 13.21 -0.27 2.53
CA ARG A 231 13.41 1.16 2.79
C ARG A 231 12.13 1.74 3.37
N VAL A 232 12.27 2.68 4.26
CA VAL A 232 11.13 3.41 4.85
C VAL A 232 11.46 4.88 5.03
N GLN A 233 10.51 5.72 4.68
CA GLN A 233 10.51 7.14 5.01
C GLN A 233 9.23 7.45 5.79
N ASN A 234 9.35 8.20 6.89
CA ASN A 234 8.20 8.59 7.68
C ASN A 234 7.89 10.07 7.43
N ILE A 235 6.60 10.33 7.21
CA ILE A 235 6.06 11.67 7.02
C ILE A 235 5.06 11.92 8.14
N LYS A 236 5.13 13.09 8.75
CA LYS A 236 4.09 13.59 9.65
C LYS A 236 3.14 14.45 8.86
N LEU A 237 1.94 13.95 8.61
CA LEU A 237 0.90 14.64 7.86
C LEU A 237 -0.06 15.30 8.83
N GLY A 238 -0.10 16.63 8.83
CA GLY A 238 -0.95 17.43 9.70
C GLY A 238 -2.28 17.79 9.07
N SER A 239 -3.28 18.01 9.91
CA SER A 239 -4.58 18.51 9.51
C SER A 239 -4.49 19.84 8.78
N GLU A 240 -5.28 20.02 7.72
CA GLU A 240 -5.51 21.31 7.07
C GLU A 240 -6.46 22.21 7.89
N LYS A 241 -7.28 21.60 8.74
CA LYS A 241 -8.27 22.29 9.60
C LYS A 241 -7.68 22.83 10.92
N GLY A 242 -6.41 22.58 11.19
CA GLY A 242 -5.67 23.14 12.31
C GLY A 242 -5.04 22.11 13.26
N TYR A 243 -5.81 21.26 13.92
CA TYR A 243 -5.31 20.34 14.94
C TYR A 243 -5.37 18.88 14.47
N GLY A 244 -4.41 18.09 14.96
CA GLY A 244 -4.29 16.68 14.64
C GLY A 244 -3.27 16.38 13.55
N TYR A 245 -2.86 15.15 13.52
CA TYR A 245 -1.93 14.62 12.51
C TYR A 245 -2.06 13.11 12.44
N VAL A 246 -1.58 12.54 11.33
CA VAL A 246 -1.36 11.11 11.17
C VAL A 246 0.08 10.86 10.74
N ASN A 247 0.67 9.76 11.19
CA ASN A 247 1.96 9.31 10.70
C ASN A 247 1.76 8.53 9.39
N VAL A 248 2.62 8.77 8.41
CA VAL A 248 2.60 8.08 7.12
C VAL A 248 3.94 7.37 6.95
N ALA A 249 3.93 6.05 6.92
CA ALA A 249 5.10 5.22 6.64
C ALA A 249 5.13 4.86 5.16
N CYS A 250 6.06 5.43 4.41
CA CYS A 250 6.26 5.18 2.99
C CYS A 250 7.31 4.09 2.79
N TRP A 251 6.94 2.98 2.16
CA TRP A 251 7.77 1.79 2.02
C TRP A 251 8.34 1.62 0.61
N ASN A 252 9.60 1.23 0.53
CA ASN A 252 10.34 0.89 -0.71
C ASN A 252 10.25 1.99 -1.77
N GLU A 253 9.56 1.77 -2.88
CA GLU A 253 9.40 2.77 -3.96
C GLU A 253 8.69 4.04 -3.47
N ALA A 254 7.72 3.90 -2.59
CA ALA A 254 7.03 5.05 -2.01
C ALA A 254 7.94 5.91 -1.09
N ALA A 255 9.02 5.34 -0.57
CA ALA A 255 10.01 6.10 0.21
C ALA A 255 10.85 7.07 -0.63
N ASP A 256 10.81 6.96 -1.96
CA ASP A 256 11.50 7.86 -2.88
C ASP A 256 10.64 9.06 -3.33
N THR A 257 9.39 9.12 -2.86
CA THR A 257 8.50 10.24 -3.21
C THR A 257 9.05 11.54 -2.64
N ALA A 258 9.35 12.48 -3.53
CA ALA A 258 9.90 13.78 -3.15
C ALA A 258 8.79 14.68 -2.60
N VAL A 259 8.62 14.70 -1.28
CA VAL A 259 7.71 15.61 -0.57
C VAL A 259 8.50 16.45 0.44
N LEU A 260 8.04 17.66 0.67
CA LEU A 260 8.66 18.63 1.55
C LEU A 260 7.68 19.10 2.63
N ALA A 261 8.21 19.58 3.74
CA ALA A 261 7.38 20.24 4.74
C ALA A 261 6.64 21.43 4.12
N GLY A 262 5.32 21.49 4.37
CA GLY A 262 4.40 22.48 3.80
C GLY A 262 3.67 22.03 2.55
N ASP A 263 4.08 20.96 1.89
CA ASP A 263 3.36 20.41 0.74
C ASP A 263 1.98 19.91 1.18
N LYS A 264 0.96 20.18 0.38
CA LYS A 264 -0.35 19.58 0.52
C LYS A 264 -0.41 18.31 -0.31
N ILE A 265 -0.65 17.22 0.36
CA ILE A 265 -0.65 15.90 -0.27
C ILE A 265 -1.95 15.16 -0.02
N GLU A 266 -2.20 14.19 -0.86
CA GLU A 266 -3.19 13.17 -0.63
C GLU A 266 -2.55 11.78 -0.62
N VAL A 267 -3.04 10.95 0.29
CA VAL A 267 -2.67 9.54 0.44
C VAL A 267 -3.89 8.72 0.10
N ILE A 268 -3.79 7.90 -0.94
CA ILE A 268 -4.90 7.13 -1.51
C ILE A 268 -4.70 5.65 -1.18
N ASN A 269 -5.73 5.01 -0.63
CA ASN A 269 -5.78 3.57 -0.37
C ASN A 269 -4.66 3.04 0.53
N ALA A 270 -4.22 3.84 1.51
CA ALA A 270 -3.26 3.39 2.50
C ALA A 270 -4.00 2.77 3.70
N PRO A 271 -3.69 1.53 4.09
CA PRO A 271 -4.24 0.95 5.31
C PRO A 271 -3.87 1.77 6.55
N ALA A 272 -4.87 2.11 7.36
CA ALA A 272 -4.69 2.80 8.62
C ALA A 272 -4.65 1.79 9.76
N LYS A 273 -3.54 1.71 10.48
CA LYS A 273 -3.29 0.76 11.58
C LYS A 273 -2.75 1.48 12.81
N LEU A 274 -2.94 0.89 13.97
CA LEU A 274 -2.25 1.38 15.17
C LEU A 274 -0.76 0.97 15.12
N ASN A 275 0.10 1.94 15.33
CA ASN A 275 1.54 1.68 15.52
C ASN A 275 1.80 1.13 16.93
N LYS A 276 3.05 0.79 17.23
CA LYS A 276 3.45 0.26 18.54
C LYS A 276 3.22 1.21 19.74
N TYR A 277 2.90 2.47 19.47
CA TYR A 277 2.63 3.49 20.49
C TYR A 277 1.13 3.75 20.66
N GLY A 278 0.27 3.12 19.85
CA GLY A 278 -1.17 3.31 19.86
C GLY A 278 -1.67 4.48 19.01
N ASP A 279 -0.80 5.11 18.21
CA ASP A 279 -1.18 6.14 17.25
C ASP A 279 -1.59 5.53 15.92
N VAL A 280 -2.52 6.16 15.22
CA VAL A 280 -2.88 5.77 13.85
C VAL A 280 -1.72 6.08 12.91
N GLU A 281 -1.36 5.12 12.07
CA GLU A 281 -0.33 5.22 11.05
C GLU A 281 -0.87 4.72 9.71
N LEU A 282 -0.68 5.49 8.65
CA LEU A 282 -0.96 5.08 7.27
C LEU A 282 0.26 4.36 6.71
N SER A 283 0.05 3.21 6.11
CA SER A 283 1.11 2.42 5.47
C SER A 283 1.03 2.58 3.95
N VAL A 284 1.89 3.40 3.38
CA VAL A 284 1.99 3.63 1.93
C VAL A 284 3.01 2.68 1.34
N GLY A 285 2.57 1.83 0.45
CA GLY A 285 3.38 0.85 -0.23
C GLY A 285 2.72 0.41 -1.52
N ARG A 286 2.90 -0.86 -1.88
CA ARG A 286 2.26 -1.41 -3.08
C ARG A 286 0.74 -1.36 -2.95
N GLY A 287 0.07 -0.74 -3.92
CA GLY A 287 -1.39 -0.59 -3.94
C GLY A 287 -1.92 0.61 -3.18
N SER A 288 -1.06 1.54 -2.82
CA SER A 288 -1.41 2.88 -2.33
C SER A 288 -0.57 3.93 -3.04
N VAL A 289 -1.08 5.15 -3.09
CA VAL A 289 -0.42 6.28 -3.76
C VAL A 289 -0.36 7.44 -2.79
N LEU A 290 0.79 8.10 -2.79
CA LEU A 290 0.99 9.40 -2.17
C LEU A 290 1.38 10.37 -3.28
N ARG A 291 0.63 11.47 -3.41
CA ARG A 291 0.93 12.49 -4.40
C ARG A 291 0.61 13.89 -3.87
N GLU A 292 1.26 14.86 -4.47
CA GLU A 292 0.94 16.27 -4.25
C GLU A 292 -0.46 16.56 -4.81
N ARG A 293 -1.27 17.30 -4.08
CA ARG A 293 -2.59 17.74 -4.57
C ARG A 293 -2.39 18.86 -5.58
N GLU A 294 -3.10 18.76 -6.69
CA GLU A 294 -3.19 19.87 -7.62
C GLU A 294 -3.88 21.05 -6.93
N GLU A 295 -3.16 22.15 -6.81
CA GLU A 295 -3.67 23.42 -6.33
C GLU A 295 -3.56 24.46 -7.45
N GLU A 296 -4.58 25.30 -7.53
CA GLU A 296 -4.44 26.55 -8.28
C GLU A 296 -3.35 27.38 -7.61
N GLY A 297 -2.27 27.65 -8.34
CA GLY A 297 -1.20 28.48 -7.84
C GLY A 297 -1.67 29.93 -7.69
N VAL A 298 -1.23 30.59 -6.63
CA VAL A 298 -1.49 32.01 -6.41
C VAL A 298 -0.24 32.79 -6.75
N TYR A 299 -0.36 33.81 -7.59
CA TYR A 299 0.76 34.71 -7.82
C TYR A 299 1.04 35.53 -6.57
N LEU A 300 2.29 35.49 -6.13
CA LEU A 300 2.74 36.32 -5.00
C LEU A 300 4.14 36.90 -5.27
N GLU A 301 4.43 38.01 -4.62
CA GLU A 301 5.76 38.56 -4.49
C GLU A 301 6.27 38.28 -3.07
N PHE A 302 7.44 37.69 -2.98
CA PHE A 302 8.06 37.33 -1.71
C PHE A 302 9.48 37.91 -1.64
N GLU A 303 9.81 38.56 -0.55
CA GLU A 303 11.12 39.12 -0.34
C GLU A 303 11.81 38.47 0.87
N GLY A 304 13.02 38.04 0.70
CA GLY A 304 13.77 37.34 1.74
C GLY A 304 15.22 37.07 1.36
N PHE A 305 15.87 36.26 2.17
CA PHE A 305 17.24 35.80 1.94
C PHE A 305 17.26 34.41 1.32
N VAL A 306 18.16 34.20 0.38
CA VAL A 306 18.40 32.89 -0.20
C VAL A 306 19.18 32.02 0.79
N ILE A 307 18.58 30.94 1.24
CA ILE A 307 19.16 29.99 2.19
C ILE A 307 19.22 28.61 1.51
N PRO A 308 20.41 28.03 1.33
CA PRO A 308 20.52 26.66 0.85
C PRO A 308 20.08 25.68 1.93
N ARG A 309 19.23 24.72 1.56
CA ARG A 309 18.80 23.60 2.40
C ARG A 309 19.04 22.28 1.68
N SER A 310 18.82 21.15 2.34
CA SER A 310 18.96 19.81 1.73
C SER A 310 18.06 19.62 0.51
N GLU A 311 16.90 20.24 0.52
CA GLU A 311 15.86 20.13 -0.50
C GLU A 311 16.05 21.11 -1.68
N GLY A 312 16.94 22.09 -1.55
CA GLY A 312 17.19 23.13 -2.56
C GLY A 312 17.36 24.52 -1.97
N LEU A 313 17.19 25.53 -2.81
CA LEU A 313 17.25 26.92 -2.36
C LEU A 313 15.88 27.32 -1.78
N THR A 314 15.90 27.97 -0.62
CA THR A 314 14.71 28.60 -0.04
C THR A 314 14.88 30.10 0.00
N ILE A 315 13.75 30.84 -0.11
CA ILE A 315 13.69 32.24 0.19
C ILE A 315 13.01 32.41 1.55
N ASP A 316 13.68 33.04 2.50
CA ASP A 316 13.27 33.13 3.91
C ASP A 316 13.25 34.60 4.35
N ASN A 317 12.09 35.06 4.87
CA ASN A 317 11.93 36.44 5.37
C ASN A 317 12.04 36.54 6.89
N GLY A 318 12.31 35.41 7.59
CA GLY A 318 12.39 35.31 9.03
C GLY A 318 11.10 34.93 9.73
N THR A 319 9.95 34.94 9.04
CA THR A 319 8.65 34.44 9.52
C THR A 319 8.15 33.27 8.70
N GLU A 320 8.41 33.28 7.41
CA GLU A 320 8.04 32.25 6.46
C GLU A 320 9.22 31.93 5.55
N ALA A 321 9.28 30.70 5.08
CA ALA A 321 10.25 30.23 4.10
C ALA A 321 9.54 29.44 3.00
N LEU A 322 9.87 29.77 1.73
CA LEU A 322 9.36 29.08 0.56
C LEU A 322 10.51 28.41 -0.18
N LEU A 323 10.32 27.20 -0.67
CA LEU A 323 11.26 26.57 -1.60
C LEU A 323 11.23 27.37 -2.91
N LEU A 324 12.38 27.84 -3.35
CA LEU A 324 12.51 28.63 -4.56
C LEU A 324 12.83 27.74 -5.74
N VAL A 325 11.93 27.67 -6.69
CA VAL A 325 12.10 26.94 -7.96
C VAL A 325 12.46 27.95 -9.03
N THR A 326 13.71 27.91 -9.52
CA THR A 326 14.22 28.83 -10.52
C THR A 326 15.44 28.24 -11.22
N ASP A 327 15.60 28.58 -12.50
CA ASP A 327 16.81 28.26 -13.29
C ASP A 327 17.91 29.34 -13.14
N GLN A 328 17.62 30.45 -12.44
CA GLN A 328 18.62 31.50 -12.26
C GLN A 328 19.63 31.10 -11.16
N PRO A 329 20.93 31.28 -11.42
CA PRO A 329 21.94 31.06 -10.40
C PRO A 329 21.85 32.12 -9.31
N LEU A 330 21.67 31.68 -8.08
CA LEU A 330 21.58 32.55 -6.90
C LEU A 330 22.69 32.26 -5.91
N THR A 331 23.14 33.31 -5.24
CA THR A 331 24.18 33.18 -4.20
C THR A 331 23.54 33.02 -2.82
N PRO A 332 24.03 32.10 -1.98
CA PRO A 332 23.58 32.00 -0.59
C PRO A 332 23.70 33.33 0.16
N ALA A 333 22.75 33.59 1.05
CA ALA A 333 22.60 34.83 1.81
C ALA A 333 22.32 36.11 0.99
N GLN A 334 22.09 35.99 -0.32
CA GLN A 334 21.61 37.09 -1.14
C GLN A 334 20.18 37.45 -0.77
N ARG A 335 19.88 38.75 -0.58
CA ARG A 335 18.49 39.21 -0.44
C ARG A 335 17.89 39.44 -1.80
N ILE A 336 16.75 38.82 -2.03
CA ILE A 336 16.03 38.89 -3.30
C ILE A 336 14.56 39.22 -3.06
N ARG A 337 13.93 39.76 -4.10
CA ARG A 337 12.48 39.79 -4.24
C ARG A 337 12.14 38.89 -5.42
N ALA A 338 11.36 37.87 -5.17
CA ALA A 338 10.91 36.93 -6.19
C ALA A 338 9.41 37.04 -6.38
N GLY A 339 8.97 37.17 -7.63
CA GLY A 339 7.56 37.17 -8.02
C GLY A 339 7.29 35.94 -8.88
N GLY A 340 6.18 35.26 -8.63
CA GLY A 340 5.81 34.07 -9.37
C GLY A 340 4.63 33.32 -8.77
N ILE A 341 4.37 32.14 -9.29
CA ILE A 341 3.28 31.29 -8.82
C ILE A 341 3.71 30.48 -7.60
N CYS A 342 3.01 30.66 -6.50
CA CYS A 342 3.19 29.83 -5.31
C CYS A 342 2.16 28.72 -5.29
N LYS A 343 2.64 27.48 -5.14
CA LYS A 343 1.83 26.29 -4.92
C LYS A 343 2.38 25.59 -3.69
N SER A 344 1.52 25.33 -2.71
CA SER A 344 1.94 24.81 -1.41
C SER A 344 3.06 25.65 -0.80
N SER A 345 4.24 25.10 -0.59
CA SER A 345 5.42 25.82 -0.07
C SER A 345 6.46 26.14 -1.13
N ARG A 346 6.12 26.03 -2.42
CA ARG A 346 7.06 26.26 -3.54
C ARG A 346 6.69 27.51 -4.29
N LEU A 347 7.66 28.42 -4.44
CA LEU A 347 7.56 29.60 -5.27
C LEU A 347 8.27 29.33 -6.60
N TYR A 348 7.51 29.15 -7.65
CA TYR A 348 7.98 29.06 -9.03
C TYR A 348 8.24 30.49 -9.54
N ALA A 349 9.48 30.93 -9.40
CA ALA A 349 9.83 32.33 -9.64
C ALA A 349 9.92 32.63 -11.13
N GLU A 350 9.07 33.54 -11.60
CA GLU A 350 9.09 34.08 -12.95
C GLU A 350 10.02 35.31 -13.04
N ARG A 351 10.14 36.04 -11.93
CA ARG A 351 10.95 37.24 -11.81
C ARG A 351 11.72 37.25 -10.52
N ILE A 352 13.01 37.54 -10.58
CA ILE A 352 13.89 37.66 -9.41
C ILE A 352 14.69 38.96 -9.52
N GLU A 353 14.65 39.77 -8.48
CA GLU A 353 15.42 41.01 -8.35
C GLU A 353 16.31 40.93 -7.11
N THR A 354 17.57 41.32 -7.26
CA THR A 354 18.47 41.45 -6.09
C THR A 354 18.12 42.74 -5.33
N VAL A 355 17.90 42.59 -4.03
CA VAL A 355 17.61 43.72 -3.15
C VAL A 355 18.91 44.08 -2.41
N PRO A 356 19.39 45.32 -2.51
CA PRO A 356 20.55 45.77 -1.77
C PRO A 356 20.33 45.67 -0.25
N VAL A 357 21.32 45.13 0.47
CA VAL A 357 21.27 45.06 1.93
C VAL A 357 22.16 46.16 2.52
N SER A 358 21.59 47.03 3.29
CA SER A 358 22.35 48.05 4.02
C SER A 358 22.81 47.53 5.41
N ALA A 359 23.92 48.07 5.90
CA ALA A 359 24.36 47.75 7.27
C ALA A 359 23.36 48.24 8.34
N ALA A 360 22.49 49.20 8.00
CA ALA A 360 21.43 49.66 8.86
C ALA A 360 20.32 48.61 9.02
N ASP A 361 19.91 47.97 7.91
CA ASP A 361 18.91 46.89 7.91
C ASP A 361 19.36 45.68 8.74
N LEU A 362 20.63 45.30 8.66
CA LEU A 362 21.19 44.22 9.46
C LEU A 362 21.22 44.57 10.96
N ARG A 363 21.56 45.80 11.33
CA ARG A 363 21.56 46.24 12.72
C ARG A 363 20.15 46.29 13.33
N GLU A 364 19.14 46.68 12.55
CA GLU A 364 17.76 46.69 13.01
C GLU A 364 17.22 45.30 13.27
N ARG A 365 17.52 44.35 12.39
CA ARG A 365 17.17 42.92 12.58
C ARG A 365 17.84 42.31 13.80
N LEU A 366 19.12 42.58 14.02
CA LEU A 366 19.85 42.09 15.21
C LEU A 366 19.33 42.67 16.54
N LYS A 367 18.54 43.72 16.52
CA LYS A 367 17.89 44.29 17.73
C LYS A 367 16.57 43.58 18.05
N ASN A 368 15.99 42.90 17.09
CA ASN A 368 14.70 42.22 17.19
C ASN A 368 14.83 40.67 17.32
N LEU A 369 16.06 40.15 17.41
CA LEU A 369 16.42 38.79 17.81
C LEU A 369 16.73 38.77 19.31
#